data_2548bd82cf2fc4080f38a19b92ea7971
#
_entry.id   2548bd82cf2fc4080f38a19b92ea7971
#
_cell.length_a   1.000
_cell.length_b   1.000
_cell.length_c   1.000
_cell.angle_alpha   90.00
_cell.angle_beta   90.00
_cell.angle_gamma   90.00
#
_symmetry.space_group_name_H-M   'P 1'
#
loop_
_entity.id
_entity.type
_entity.pdbx_description
1 polymer ?
#
loop_
_entity_poly.entity_id
_entity_poly.type
_entity_poly.pdbx_seq_one_letter_code
_entity_poly.pdbx_strand_id
1 'polypeptide(L)'
;ERFSISESTRANYARGEDTYDPVLSQAVVFPETNEEVSKILKMCNEHKVPVVPFGTGTSLEGHAVGNQNGITISLEKMNNVLSLNANDFDCRVQANVTRKQLNEYLREDGVFFPIDPGADAALGGMAACSASGTMAVKYGTMRTVVSGLTVVLANGDIIKTGARTKKSSAGYNLTNLFIGSEGTLGIITEVQ
;
A
#
# COMPACT_ATOMS: atom_id res chain seq x y z
N GLU A 1 -4.61 9.14 -18.51
CA GLU A 1 -5.11 7.80 -18.86
C GLU A 1 -5.15 6.94 -17.60
N ARG A 2 -6.24 6.16 -17.40
CA ARG A 2 -6.47 5.38 -16.18
C ARG A 2 -6.35 3.86 -16.41
N PHE A 3 -5.95 3.47 -17.62
CA PHE A 3 -5.81 2.10 -18.08
C PHE A 3 -4.81 2.06 -19.24
N SER A 4 -3.92 1.09 -19.26
CA SER A 4 -2.97 0.90 -20.34
C SER A 4 -2.72 -0.58 -20.64
N ILE A 5 -2.67 -0.91 -21.91
CA ILE A 5 -2.24 -2.21 -22.45
C ILE A 5 -0.93 -2.10 -23.23
N SER A 6 -0.34 -0.88 -23.32
CA SER A 6 0.90 -0.69 -24.04
C SER A 6 2.03 -1.47 -23.38
N GLU A 7 2.88 -2.09 -24.18
CA GLU A 7 4.00 -2.89 -23.69
C GLU A 7 4.96 -2.06 -22.84
N SER A 8 5.25 -0.84 -23.28
CA SER A 8 6.13 0.07 -22.52
C SER A 8 5.60 0.41 -21.13
N THR A 9 4.29 0.68 -21.00
CA THR A 9 3.69 0.90 -19.69
C THR A 9 3.75 -0.38 -18.86
N ARG A 10 3.33 -1.52 -19.41
CA ARG A 10 3.32 -2.79 -18.67
C ARG A 10 4.72 -3.20 -18.18
N ALA A 11 5.76 -2.90 -18.96
CA ALA A 11 7.14 -3.18 -18.60
C ALA A 11 7.59 -2.41 -17.34
N ASN A 12 7.10 -1.19 -17.13
CA ASN A 12 7.40 -0.40 -15.93
C ASN A 12 6.82 -0.98 -14.64
N TYR A 13 5.82 -1.85 -14.75
CA TYR A 13 5.12 -2.50 -13.62
C TYR A 13 5.26 -4.02 -13.64
N ALA A 14 6.28 -4.53 -14.34
CA ALA A 14 6.48 -5.97 -14.52
C ALA A 14 7.21 -6.65 -13.37
N ARG A 15 7.93 -5.88 -12.55
CA ARG A 15 8.65 -6.33 -11.34
C ARG A 15 8.98 -5.16 -10.42
N GLY A 16 9.45 -5.47 -9.19
CA GLY A 16 10.07 -4.51 -8.28
C GLY A 16 11.59 -4.38 -8.49
N GLU A 17 12.31 -4.01 -7.42
CA GLU A 17 13.78 -3.99 -7.36
C GLU A 17 14.36 -5.38 -7.00
N ASP A 18 13.58 -6.43 -7.18
CA ASP A 18 13.95 -7.81 -6.96
C ASP A 18 14.82 -8.37 -8.10
N THR A 19 15.27 -9.62 -7.94
CA THR A 19 16.13 -10.32 -8.91
C THR A 19 15.36 -11.26 -9.85
N TYR A 20 14.01 -11.28 -9.77
CA TYR A 20 13.19 -12.13 -10.61
C TYR A 20 13.06 -11.57 -12.02
N ASP A 21 12.83 -12.45 -12.98
CA ASP A 21 12.56 -12.04 -14.35
C ASP A 21 11.24 -11.23 -14.39
N PRO A 22 11.20 -10.12 -15.17
CA PRO A 22 9.99 -9.33 -15.28
C PRO A 22 8.88 -10.11 -16.00
N VAL A 23 7.68 -10.07 -15.44
CA VAL A 23 6.50 -10.68 -16.05
C VAL A 23 5.48 -9.59 -16.37
N LEU A 24 5.14 -9.43 -17.65
CA LEU A 24 4.15 -8.43 -18.07
C LEU A 24 2.74 -8.92 -17.77
N SER A 25 2.03 -8.18 -16.93
CA SER A 25 0.57 -8.31 -16.81
C SER A 25 -0.12 -7.91 -18.10
N GLN A 26 -1.35 -8.34 -18.34
CA GLN A 26 -2.09 -8.02 -19.57
C GLN A 26 -2.47 -6.54 -19.64
N ALA A 27 -2.67 -5.90 -18.51
CA ALA A 27 -2.98 -4.48 -18.42
C ALA A 27 -2.47 -3.89 -17.09
N VAL A 28 -2.30 -2.58 -17.06
CA VAL A 28 -2.09 -1.80 -15.85
C VAL A 28 -3.26 -0.83 -15.69
N VAL A 29 -3.83 -0.77 -14.50
CA VAL A 29 -4.93 0.14 -14.15
C VAL A 29 -4.54 1.07 -13.00
N PHE A 30 -5.05 2.30 -13.01
CA PHE A 30 -4.64 3.38 -12.12
C PHE A 30 -5.86 3.96 -11.38
N PRO A 31 -6.38 3.29 -10.34
CA PRO A 31 -7.48 3.81 -9.53
C PRO A 31 -7.05 5.04 -8.71
N GLU A 32 -8.01 5.89 -8.37
CA GLU A 32 -7.84 7.07 -7.53
C GLU A 32 -8.59 6.96 -6.19
N THR A 33 -9.56 6.02 -6.11
CA THR A 33 -10.43 5.87 -4.93
C THR A 33 -10.57 4.41 -4.50
N ASN A 34 -10.97 4.22 -3.25
CA ASN A 34 -11.25 2.89 -2.68
C ASN A 34 -12.36 2.18 -3.46
N GLU A 35 -13.38 2.93 -3.89
CA GLU A 35 -14.54 2.43 -4.63
C GLU A 35 -14.15 1.94 -6.03
N GLU A 36 -13.18 2.58 -6.66
CA GLU A 36 -12.64 2.12 -7.94
C GLU A 36 -11.85 0.84 -7.79
N VAL A 37 -10.98 0.74 -6.77
CA VAL A 37 -10.28 -0.50 -6.44
C VAL A 37 -11.29 -1.62 -6.17
N SER A 38 -12.36 -1.34 -5.40
CA SER A 38 -13.43 -2.28 -5.11
C SER A 38 -14.10 -2.81 -6.39
N LYS A 39 -14.47 -1.92 -7.31
CA LYS A 39 -15.10 -2.31 -8.59
C LYS A 39 -14.19 -3.17 -9.45
N ILE A 40 -12.90 -2.81 -9.52
CA ILE A 40 -11.90 -3.58 -10.26
C ILE A 40 -11.77 -4.97 -9.66
N LEU A 41 -11.61 -5.09 -8.33
CA LEU A 41 -11.45 -6.39 -7.66
C LEU A 41 -12.71 -7.27 -7.80
N LYS A 42 -13.92 -6.70 -7.71
CA LYS A 42 -15.16 -7.45 -7.95
C LYS A 42 -15.16 -8.07 -9.33
N MET A 43 -14.86 -7.28 -10.35
CA MET A 43 -14.79 -7.76 -11.75
C MET A 43 -13.71 -8.85 -11.90
N CYS A 44 -12.51 -8.62 -11.37
CA CYS A 44 -11.43 -9.60 -11.42
C CYS A 44 -11.81 -10.92 -10.71
N ASN A 45 -12.48 -10.84 -9.55
CA ASN A 45 -12.92 -12.01 -8.82
C ASN A 45 -14.01 -12.80 -9.57
N GLU A 46 -14.97 -12.12 -10.17
CA GLU A 46 -16.02 -12.75 -11.01
C GLU A 46 -15.42 -13.52 -12.19
N HIS A 47 -14.43 -12.92 -12.86
CA HIS A 47 -13.77 -13.50 -14.04
C HIS A 47 -12.51 -14.32 -13.71
N LYS A 48 -12.18 -14.50 -12.43
CA LYS A 48 -10.98 -15.23 -11.97
C LYS A 48 -9.67 -14.67 -12.54
N VAL A 49 -9.59 -13.36 -12.72
CA VAL A 49 -8.40 -12.64 -13.19
C VAL A 49 -7.46 -12.39 -12.02
N PRO A 50 -6.22 -12.89 -12.04
CA PRO A 50 -5.21 -12.57 -11.03
C PRO A 50 -4.90 -11.06 -10.98
N VAL A 51 -4.65 -10.56 -9.76
CA VAL A 51 -4.34 -9.14 -9.54
C VAL A 51 -3.03 -9.01 -8.78
N VAL A 52 -2.16 -8.11 -9.24
CA VAL A 52 -0.93 -7.74 -8.55
C VAL A 52 -1.03 -6.26 -8.16
N PRO A 53 -1.10 -5.92 -6.86
CA PRO A 53 -1.03 -4.53 -6.43
C PRO A 53 0.40 -4.00 -6.55
N PHE A 54 0.55 -2.75 -6.98
CA PHE A 54 1.83 -2.12 -7.20
C PHE A 54 1.87 -0.71 -6.58
N GLY A 55 2.85 -0.46 -5.74
CA GLY A 55 3.15 0.85 -5.16
C GLY A 55 4.31 1.52 -5.90
N THR A 56 5.44 1.72 -5.22
CA THR A 56 6.68 2.28 -5.81
C THR A 56 7.61 1.22 -6.41
N GLY A 57 7.29 -0.06 -6.29
CA GLY A 57 8.11 -1.15 -6.84
C GLY A 57 9.45 -1.38 -6.14
N THR A 58 9.65 -0.86 -4.94
CA THR A 58 10.92 -0.94 -4.19
C THR A 58 11.11 -2.25 -3.39
N SER A 59 10.21 -3.22 -3.57
CA SER A 59 10.30 -4.51 -2.89
C SER A 59 11.36 -5.41 -3.53
N LEU A 60 12.03 -6.21 -2.67
CA LEU A 60 13.06 -7.18 -3.06
C LEU A 60 12.55 -8.62 -3.10
N GLU A 61 11.32 -8.89 -2.62
CA GLU A 61 10.80 -10.24 -2.37
C GLU A 61 9.98 -10.81 -3.55
N GLY A 62 9.85 -10.07 -4.65
CA GLY A 62 9.20 -10.54 -5.88
C GLY A 62 7.66 -10.46 -5.90
N HIS A 63 7.00 -10.01 -4.81
CA HIS A 63 5.55 -9.91 -4.79
C HIS A 63 4.98 -8.80 -5.71
N ALA A 64 5.83 -7.91 -6.25
CA ALA A 64 5.46 -6.92 -7.26
C ALA A 64 5.66 -7.42 -8.70
N VAL A 65 6.14 -8.64 -8.90
CA VAL A 65 6.26 -9.25 -10.24
C VAL A 65 4.88 -9.43 -10.84
N GLY A 66 4.72 -9.02 -12.10
CA GLY A 66 3.45 -9.10 -12.82
C GLY A 66 2.92 -10.53 -12.99
N ASN A 67 1.74 -10.66 -13.55
CA ASN A 67 1.12 -11.94 -13.86
C ASN A 67 0.63 -11.95 -15.30
N GLN A 68 1.14 -12.86 -16.13
CA GLN A 68 0.80 -12.95 -17.57
C GLN A 68 -0.68 -13.20 -17.86
N ASN A 69 -1.45 -13.74 -16.90
CA ASN A 69 -2.88 -13.99 -17.01
C ASN A 69 -3.71 -12.98 -16.21
N GLY A 70 -3.08 -11.96 -15.65
CA GLY A 70 -3.69 -11.01 -14.73
C GLY A 70 -3.47 -9.55 -15.09
N ILE A 71 -3.86 -8.69 -14.18
CA ILE A 71 -3.64 -7.25 -14.29
C ILE A 71 -2.79 -6.73 -13.12
N THR A 72 -2.11 -5.62 -13.34
CA THR A 72 -1.46 -4.85 -12.27
C THR A 72 -2.34 -3.66 -11.90
N ILE A 73 -2.60 -3.47 -10.61
CA ILE A 73 -3.25 -2.28 -10.07
C ILE A 73 -2.17 -1.38 -9.47
N SER A 74 -1.83 -0.31 -10.19
CA SER A 74 -0.92 0.71 -9.68
C SER A 74 -1.67 1.71 -8.82
N LEU A 75 -1.20 1.89 -7.59
CA LEU A 75 -1.78 2.85 -6.65
C LEU A 75 -1.16 4.25 -6.76
N GLU A 76 -0.35 4.53 -7.79
CA GLU A 76 0.39 5.79 -7.93
C GLU A 76 -0.48 7.05 -7.83
N LYS A 77 -1.74 6.97 -8.22
CA LYS A 77 -2.71 8.06 -8.14
C LYS A 77 -3.38 8.19 -6.77
N MET A 78 -3.14 7.25 -5.86
CA MET A 78 -3.62 7.29 -4.47
C MET A 78 -2.51 7.83 -3.56
N ASN A 79 -2.15 9.10 -3.70
CA ASN A 79 -0.98 9.72 -3.10
C ASN A 79 -1.29 11.00 -2.29
N ASN A 80 -2.50 11.12 -1.75
CA ASN A 80 -2.92 12.26 -0.95
C ASN A 80 -2.76 12.01 0.56
N VAL A 81 -2.36 13.03 1.31
CA VAL A 81 -2.54 13.11 2.75
C VAL A 81 -3.99 13.50 3.02
N LEU A 82 -4.76 12.61 3.63
CA LEU A 82 -6.20 12.77 3.83
C LEU A 82 -6.55 13.57 5.09
N SER A 83 -5.75 13.40 6.14
CA SER A 83 -5.89 14.18 7.38
C SER A 83 -4.59 14.18 8.18
N LEU A 84 -4.36 15.26 8.91
CA LEU A 84 -3.29 15.39 9.89
C LEU A 84 -3.87 15.91 11.20
N ASN A 85 -3.53 15.26 12.30
CA ASN A 85 -3.83 15.66 13.67
C ASN A 85 -2.49 15.75 14.43
N ALA A 86 -1.74 16.82 14.21
CA ALA A 86 -0.38 16.96 14.74
C ALA A 86 -0.32 16.88 16.27
N ASN A 87 -1.33 17.42 16.99
CA ASN A 87 -1.42 17.35 18.44
C ASN A 87 -1.64 15.93 18.99
N ASP A 88 -2.26 15.05 18.18
CA ASP A 88 -2.52 13.65 18.54
C ASP A 88 -1.44 12.71 17.97
N PHE A 89 -0.48 13.25 17.22
CA PHE A 89 0.57 12.49 16.54
C PHE A 89 0.00 11.42 15.60
N ASP A 90 -1.08 11.71 14.89
CA ASP A 90 -1.62 10.80 13.88
C ASP A 90 -1.96 11.51 12.57
N CYS A 91 -1.90 10.75 11.49
CA CYS A 91 -2.37 11.18 10.18
C CYS A 91 -2.97 9.99 9.41
N ARG A 92 -3.81 10.32 8.42
CA ARG A 92 -4.32 9.34 7.46
C ARG A 92 -3.83 9.72 6.07
N VAL A 93 -3.31 8.74 5.36
CA VAL A 93 -2.77 8.90 4.02
C VAL A 93 -3.28 7.83 3.07
N GLN A 94 -3.35 8.13 1.78
CA GLN A 94 -3.51 7.12 0.75
C GLN A 94 -2.23 6.28 0.59
N ALA A 95 -2.40 5.05 0.12
CA ALA A 95 -1.36 4.03 0.16
C ALA A 95 -0.07 4.39 -0.60
N ASN A 96 -0.14 5.21 -1.64
CA ASN A 96 1.05 5.57 -2.43
C ASN A 96 1.75 6.86 -1.98
N VAL A 97 1.32 7.48 -0.89
CA VAL A 97 2.13 8.53 -0.25
C VAL A 97 3.45 7.91 0.17
N THR A 98 4.58 8.46 -0.30
CA THR A 98 5.89 7.96 0.10
C THR A 98 6.31 8.52 1.46
N ARG A 99 7.27 7.84 2.10
CA ARG A 99 7.85 8.33 3.37
C ARG A 99 8.40 9.74 3.25
N LYS A 100 9.10 10.04 2.14
CA LYS A 100 9.67 11.39 1.94
C LYS A 100 8.60 12.44 1.74
N GLN A 101 7.58 12.15 0.92
CA GLN A 101 6.44 13.04 0.72
C GLN A 101 5.72 13.33 2.04
N LEU A 102 5.47 12.30 2.86
CA LEU A 102 4.84 12.51 4.16
C LEU A 102 5.71 13.38 5.07
N ASN A 103 7.00 13.10 5.19
CA ASN A 103 7.88 13.87 6.06
C ASN A 103 8.08 15.31 5.59
N GLU A 104 8.03 15.59 4.29
CA GLU A 104 8.02 16.96 3.78
C GLU A 104 6.72 17.68 4.15
N TYR A 105 5.58 16.99 4.02
CA TYR A 105 4.27 17.50 4.41
C TYR A 105 4.20 17.83 5.92
N LEU A 106 4.79 16.98 6.77
CA LEU A 106 4.77 17.10 8.24
C LEU A 106 5.78 18.12 8.80
N ARG A 107 6.69 18.61 7.97
CA ARG A 107 7.86 19.39 8.43
C ARG A 107 7.49 20.65 9.20
N GLU A 108 6.47 21.38 8.74
CA GLU A 108 6.05 22.65 9.38
C GLU A 108 5.35 22.42 10.72
N ASP A 109 4.77 21.25 10.94
CA ASP A 109 4.12 20.87 12.19
C ASP A 109 5.10 20.34 13.26
N GLY A 110 6.40 20.22 12.93
CA GLY A 110 7.44 19.77 13.83
C GLY A 110 7.33 18.28 14.22
N VAL A 111 6.62 17.50 13.43
CA VAL A 111 6.44 16.04 13.60
C VAL A 111 7.00 15.29 12.40
N PHE A 112 7.24 13.99 12.54
CA PHE A 112 7.76 13.18 11.45
C PHE A 112 7.32 11.72 11.55
N PHE A 113 7.29 11.04 10.41
CA PHE A 113 7.06 9.60 10.33
C PHE A 113 8.39 8.85 10.45
N PRO A 114 8.53 7.94 11.46
CA PRO A 114 9.85 7.46 11.88
C PRO A 114 10.37 6.21 11.17
N ILE A 115 9.56 5.52 10.36
CA ILE A 115 10.03 4.29 9.71
C ILE A 115 10.80 4.65 8.44
N ASP A 116 12.09 4.27 8.41
CA ASP A 116 13.08 4.73 7.45
C ASP A 116 13.77 3.60 6.66
N PRO A 117 13.02 2.85 5.83
CA PRO A 117 13.66 1.90 4.92
C PRO A 117 14.63 2.62 3.98
N GLY A 118 15.60 1.89 3.42
CA GLY A 118 16.61 2.47 2.53
C GLY A 118 16.02 3.12 1.27
N ALA A 119 14.93 2.57 0.74
CA ALA A 119 14.21 3.10 -0.41
C ALA A 119 13.19 4.17 -0.01
N ASP A 120 12.81 5.03 -0.96
CA ASP A 120 11.66 5.92 -0.81
C ASP A 120 10.38 5.16 -1.16
N ALA A 121 9.93 4.34 -0.21
CA ALA A 121 8.81 3.44 -0.39
C ALA A 121 7.46 4.11 -0.08
N ALA A 122 6.42 3.62 -0.74
CA ALA A 122 5.03 3.99 -0.48
C ALA A 122 4.53 3.37 0.84
N LEU A 123 3.78 4.12 1.64
CA LEU A 123 3.33 3.70 2.98
C LEU A 123 2.45 2.45 2.96
N GLY A 124 1.61 2.27 1.93
CA GLY A 124 0.84 1.04 1.76
C GLY A 124 1.73 -0.18 1.49
N GLY A 125 2.75 -0.02 0.63
CA GLY A 125 3.77 -1.05 0.40
C GLY A 125 4.59 -1.33 1.65
N MET A 126 4.99 -0.29 2.39
CA MET A 126 5.69 -0.45 3.67
C MET A 126 4.86 -1.23 4.69
N ALA A 127 3.55 -0.97 4.78
CA ALA A 127 2.65 -1.74 5.63
C ALA A 127 2.54 -3.19 5.13
N ALA A 128 2.33 -3.39 3.83
CA ALA A 128 2.23 -4.72 3.23
C ALA A 128 3.47 -5.59 3.49
N CYS A 129 4.68 -5.00 3.45
CA CYS A 129 5.94 -5.71 3.71
C CYS A 129 6.36 -5.72 5.20
N SER A 130 5.59 -5.10 6.10
CA SER A 130 6.02 -4.89 7.49
C SER A 130 7.40 -4.20 7.59
N ALA A 131 7.59 -3.15 6.80
CA ALA A 131 8.87 -2.47 6.69
C ALA A 131 9.41 -1.97 8.04
N SER A 132 10.71 -1.89 8.11
CA SER A 132 11.47 -1.30 9.23
C SER A 132 12.61 -0.44 8.67
N GLY A 133 13.47 0.06 9.53
CA GLY A 133 14.63 0.84 9.15
C GLY A 133 15.58 1.04 10.32
N THR A 134 16.56 1.92 10.17
CA THR A 134 17.60 2.15 11.19
C THR A 134 17.02 2.72 12.47
N MET A 135 15.92 3.49 12.39
CA MET A 135 15.24 4.09 13.52
C MET A 135 14.33 3.11 14.30
N ALA A 136 14.19 1.87 13.81
CA ALA A 136 13.29 0.86 14.41
C ALA A 136 13.64 0.52 15.86
N VAL A 137 14.93 0.61 16.25
CA VAL A 137 15.37 0.40 17.63
C VAL A 137 14.66 1.35 18.61
N LYS A 138 14.42 2.60 18.21
CA LYS A 138 13.75 3.61 19.04
C LYS A 138 12.24 3.65 18.83
N TYR A 139 11.80 3.59 17.58
CA TYR A 139 10.41 3.88 17.23
C TYR A 139 9.59 2.64 16.83
N GLY A 140 10.23 1.48 16.72
CA GLY A 140 9.60 0.25 16.27
C GLY A 140 9.50 0.12 14.75
N THR A 141 8.59 -0.71 14.29
CA THR A 141 8.35 -1.03 12.87
C THR A 141 6.97 -0.53 12.43
N MET A 142 6.57 -0.80 11.20
CA MET A 142 5.21 -0.53 10.71
C MET A 142 4.13 -1.09 11.65
N ARG A 143 4.36 -2.28 12.26
CA ARG A 143 3.44 -2.87 13.24
C ARG A 143 3.21 -2.01 14.48
N THR A 144 4.18 -1.18 14.83
CA THR A 144 4.11 -0.32 16.02
C THR A 144 3.43 1.01 15.72
N VAL A 145 3.63 1.56 14.52
CA VAL A 145 3.21 2.93 14.19
C VAL A 145 1.90 2.99 13.42
N VAL A 146 1.53 1.92 12.70
CA VAL A 146 0.24 1.87 11.99
C VAL A 146 -0.87 1.52 12.96
N SER A 147 -1.83 2.42 13.12
CA SER A 147 -2.99 2.25 14.02
C SER A 147 -4.22 1.68 13.32
N GLY A 148 -4.32 1.82 12.00
CA GLY A 148 -5.43 1.32 11.21
C GLY A 148 -5.15 1.33 9.72
N LEU A 149 -5.94 0.58 8.97
CA LEU A 149 -5.85 0.44 7.52
C LEU A 149 -7.24 0.49 6.89
N THR A 150 -7.33 1.06 5.69
CA THR A 150 -8.43 0.75 4.76
C THR A 150 -7.91 -0.25 3.76
N VAL A 151 -8.61 -1.38 3.61
CA VAL A 151 -8.21 -2.48 2.75
C VAL A 151 -9.38 -2.88 1.88
N VAL A 152 -9.12 -3.17 0.61
CA VAL A 152 -10.09 -3.75 -0.31
C VAL A 152 -9.77 -5.24 -0.47
N LEU A 153 -10.72 -6.09 -0.08
CA LEU A 153 -10.60 -7.55 -0.15
C LEU A 153 -10.79 -8.05 -1.59
N ALA A 154 -10.39 -9.29 -1.85
CA ALA A 154 -10.50 -9.88 -3.18
C ALA A 154 -11.93 -9.93 -3.74
N ASN A 155 -12.96 -10.01 -2.88
CA ASN A 155 -14.36 -9.92 -3.27
C ASN A 155 -14.84 -8.48 -3.52
N GLY A 156 -13.96 -7.50 -3.34
CA GLY A 156 -14.22 -6.08 -3.50
C GLY A 156 -14.82 -5.39 -2.27
N ASP A 157 -14.98 -6.08 -1.15
CA ASP A 157 -15.44 -5.43 0.09
C ASP A 157 -14.37 -4.47 0.62
N ILE A 158 -14.78 -3.26 0.98
CA ILE A 158 -13.92 -2.28 1.61
C ILE A 158 -14.08 -2.41 3.11
N ILE A 159 -12.99 -2.75 3.78
CA ILE A 159 -12.96 -2.86 5.24
C ILE A 159 -12.03 -1.83 5.86
N LYS A 160 -12.33 -1.44 7.10
CA LYS A 160 -11.45 -0.62 7.94
C LYS A 160 -11.03 -1.43 9.15
N THR A 161 -9.74 -1.44 9.43
CA THR A 161 -9.17 -2.11 10.59
C THR A 161 -8.62 -1.09 11.58
N GLY A 162 -8.58 -1.45 12.86
CA GLY A 162 -8.01 -0.59 13.88
C GLY A 162 -8.83 0.68 14.16
N ALA A 163 -8.17 1.63 14.80
CA ALA A 163 -8.72 2.93 15.17
C ALA A 163 -7.58 3.94 15.36
N ARG A 164 -7.89 5.23 15.52
CA ARG A 164 -6.88 6.27 15.87
C ARG A 164 -6.20 6.03 17.22
N THR A 165 -6.82 5.27 18.11
CA THR A 165 -6.28 5.00 19.45
C THR A 165 -5.26 3.87 19.41
N LYS A 166 -4.14 4.06 20.11
CA LYS A 166 -3.07 3.05 20.21
C LYS A 166 -3.48 1.78 20.98
N LYS A 167 -4.48 1.88 21.86
CA LYS A 167 -4.95 0.75 22.67
C LYS A 167 -6.39 0.39 22.31
N SER A 168 -6.61 -0.89 22.06
CA SER A 168 -7.94 -1.49 21.99
C SER A 168 -7.91 -2.85 22.70
N SER A 169 -8.97 -3.17 23.44
CA SER A 169 -9.19 -4.50 24.02
C SER A 169 -10.27 -5.28 23.28
N ALA A 170 -10.78 -4.75 22.16
CA ALA A 170 -11.89 -5.33 21.41
C ALA A 170 -11.40 -6.15 20.21
N GLY A 171 -11.74 -7.44 20.20
CA GLY A 171 -11.58 -8.33 19.06
C GLY A 171 -10.14 -8.65 18.68
N TYR A 172 -10.00 -9.19 17.47
CA TYR A 172 -8.70 -9.50 16.88
C TYR A 172 -8.01 -8.23 16.34
N ASN A 173 -6.68 -8.23 16.38
CA ASN A 173 -5.88 -7.18 15.76
C ASN A 173 -5.75 -7.43 14.25
N LEU A 174 -6.78 -7.05 13.50
CA LEU A 174 -6.78 -7.22 12.04
C LEU A 174 -5.77 -6.30 11.35
N THR A 175 -5.45 -5.14 11.91
CA THR A 175 -4.40 -4.26 11.37
C THR A 175 -3.08 -5.02 11.26
N ASN A 176 -2.66 -5.70 12.32
CA ASN A 176 -1.44 -6.51 12.30
C ASN A 176 -1.54 -7.79 11.45
N LEU A 177 -2.73 -8.26 11.12
CA LEU A 177 -2.92 -9.34 10.17
C LEU A 177 -2.54 -8.90 8.74
N PHE A 178 -2.95 -7.69 8.35
CA PHE A 178 -2.63 -7.15 7.02
C PHE A 178 -1.21 -6.62 6.91
N ILE A 179 -0.58 -6.19 8.00
CA ILE A 179 0.81 -5.76 8.00
C ILE A 179 1.72 -6.97 7.81
N GLY A 180 2.47 -6.99 6.72
CA GLY A 180 3.30 -8.12 6.30
C GLY A 180 2.55 -9.17 5.48
N SER A 181 1.36 -8.85 4.96
CA SER A 181 0.58 -9.75 4.10
C SER A 181 1.03 -9.77 2.64
N GLU A 182 1.86 -8.81 2.23
CA GLU A 182 2.43 -8.68 0.88
C GLU A 182 1.37 -8.71 -0.25
N GLY A 183 0.20 -8.13 0.04
CA GLY A 183 -0.92 -8.08 -0.91
C GLY A 183 -1.75 -9.38 -1.01
N THR A 184 -1.41 -10.44 -0.27
CA THR A 184 -2.09 -11.75 -0.37
C THR A 184 -3.50 -11.76 0.23
N LEU A 185 -3.80 -10.87 1.17
CA LEU A 185 -5.10 -10.79 1.86
C LEU A 185 -6.00 -9.67 1.32
N GLY A 186 -5.47 -8.73 0.58
CA GLY A 186 -6.20 -7.60 0.04
C GLY A 186 -5.27 -6.44 -0.32
N ILE A 187 -5.82 -5.41 -0.95
CA ILE A 187 -5.09 -4.20 -1.34
C ILE A 187 -5.26 -3.14 -0.26
N ILE A 188 -4.16 -2.75 0.38
CA ILE A 188 -4.13 -1.62 1.31
C ILE A 188 -4.25 -0.34 0.49
N THR A 189 -5.28 0.46 0.76
CA THR A 189 -5.56 1.70 0.02
C THR A 189 -5.37 2.95 0.87
N GLU A 190 -5.48 2.84 2.21
CA GLU A 190 -5.17 3.93 3.13
C GLU A 190 -4.46 3.39 4.38
N VAL A 191 -3.60 4.23 4.96
CA VAL A 191 -2.85 3.96 6.19
C VAL A 191 -3.13 5.07 7.21
N GLN A 192 -3.51 4.64 8.43
CA GLN A 192 -3.68 5.52 9.60
C GLN A 192 -2.51 5.38 10.53
#